data_d22630a57b0c17aa9320671143bd52b8
#
_entry.id   d22630a57b0c17aa9320671143bd52b8
#
_cell.length_a   1.000
_cell.length_b   1.000
_cell.length_c   1.000
_cell.angle_alpha   90.00
_cell.angle_beta   90.00
_cell.angle_gamma   90.00
#
_symmetry.space_group_name_H-M   'P 1'
#
loop_
_entity.id
_entity.type
_entity.pdbx_description
1 polymer ?
#
loop_
_entity_poly.entity_id
_entity_poly.type
_entity_poly.pdbx_seq_one_letter_code
_entity_poly.pdbx_strand_id
1 'polypeptide(L)'
;VDKNKHINIDFSQSKFFMISKSFALFKKDFSSELRTRYAINSLAMFIIVAISVILFSIGNEKITESLTGGLFWVVIFFTAMSGLARAFVSEEERGTSLTLQLISAPSTVFTGKLMFNVILVFCMNTVIALLYSALFEEFVIRNFTLFLLTFILGNFGLAISSTIIAAIIAKAGAKGTLYPVLSFPILLPLILTSVQLTLFSFDGTSFEEAKFELAIVVGYDVIMLTASYMLFDFIWKD
;
A
#
# COMPACT_ATOMS: atom_id res chain seq x y z
N VAL A 1 -19.06 -45.70 -18.39
CA VAL A 1 -18.57 -44.51 -19.08
C VAL A 1 -18.32 -43.47 -18.04
N ASP A 2 -17.02 -43.20 -17.83
CA ASP A 2 -16.42 -42.51 -16.71
C ASP A 2 -16.63 -40.96 -16.84
N LYS A 3 -17.57 -40.42 -16.07
CA LYS A 3 -17.86 -38.96 -15.98
C LYS A 3 -16.97 -38.20 -14.96
N ASN A 4 -16.10 -38.91 -14.24
CA ASN A 4 -15.31 -38.30 -13.14
C ASN A 4 -13.88 -37.86 -13.54
N LYS A 5 -13.48 -38.00 -14.80
CA LYS A 5 -12.10 -37.68 -15.20
C LYS A 5 -11.91 -36.24 -15.70
N HIS A 6 -12.97 -35.43 -15.87
CA HIS A 6 -12.87 -34.07 -16.41
C HIS A 6 -12.81 -32.95 -15.38
N ILE A 7 -13.00 -33.21 -14.08
CA ILE A 7 -13.12 -32.15 -13.06
C ILE A 7 -11.75 -31.79 -12.44
N ASN A 8 -10.75 -32.66 -12.48
CA ASN A 8 -9.48 -32.43 -11.77
C ASN A 8 -8.39 -31.70 -12.57
N ILE A 9 -8.58 -31.48 -13.86
CA ILE A 9 -7.56 -30.82 -14.71
C ILE A 9 -7.71 -29.28 -14.67
N ASP A 10 -8.85 -28.76 -14.24
CA ASP A 10 -9.23 -27.37 -14.44
C ASP A 10 -8.71 -26.38 -13.35
N PHE A 11 -8.58 -26.82 -12.11
CA PHE A 11 -8.20 -25.92 -11.00
C PHE A 11 -6.74 -25.44 -11.04
N SER A 12 -5.81 -26.25 -11.48
CA SER A 12 -4.39 -25.87 -11.56
C SER A 12 -4.14 -24.97 -12.77
N GLN A 13 -4.75 -25.27 -13.90
CA GLN A 13 -4.69 -24.44 -15.11
C GLN A 13 -5.39 -23.10 -14.94
N SER A 14 -6.55 -23.09 -14.25
CA SER A 14 -7.30 -21.87 -13.93
C SER A 14 -6.49 -20.92 -13.05
N LYS A 15 -5.82 -21.42 -12.00
CA LYS A 15 -4.94 -20.61 -11.15
C LYS A 15 -3.72 -20.06 -11.89
N PHE A 16 -3.06 -20.89 -12.69
CA PHE A 16 -1.90 -20.46 -13.49
C PHE A 16 -2.28 -19.38 -14.51
N PHE A 17 -3.43 -19.53 -15.15
CA PHE A 17 -3.97 -18.55 -16.09
C PHE A 17 -4.37 -17.22 -15.41
N MET A 18 -4.93 -17.28 -14.20
CA MET A 18 -5.25 -16.09 -13.39
C MET A 18 -3.97 -15.32 -13.03
N ILE A 19 -2.94 -16.01 -12.53
CA ILE A 19 -1.66 -15.40 -12.17
C ILE A 19 -0.99 -14.76 -13.39
N SER A 20 -0.97 -15.45 -14.53
CA SER A 20 -0.41 -14.92 -15.78
C SER A 20 -1.13 -13.64 -16.24
N LYS A 21 -2.45 -13.59 -16.16
CA LYS A 21 -3.24 -12.40 -16.51
C LYS A 21 -3.03 -11.25 -15.52
N SER A 22 -2.97 -11.55 -14.21
CA SER A 22 -2.67 -10.53 -13.18
C SER A 22 -1.28 -9.92 -13.41
N PHE A 23 -0.29 -10.73 -13.75
CA PHE A 23 1.05 -10.27 -14.07
C PHE A 23 1.08 -9.43 -15.36
N ALA A 24 0.28 -9.76 -16.36
CA ALA A 24 0.14 -8.95 -17.57
C ALA A 24 -0.45 -7.57 -17.27
N LEU A 25 -1.45 -7.48 -16.40
CA LEU A 25 -2.02 -6.22 -15.93
C LEU A 25 -1.01 -5.40 -15.13
N PHE A 26 -0.31 -6.04 -14.20
CA PHE A 26 0.80 -5.42 -13.47
C PHE A 26 1.84 -4.83 -14.44
N LYS A 27 2.30 -5.63 -15.41
CA LYS A 27 3.30 -5.17 -16.40
C LYS A 27 2.80 -4.00 -17.24
N LYS A 28 1.51 -4.00 -17.61
CA LYS A 28 0.86 -2.88 -18.31
C LYS A 28 0.93 -1.59 -17.49
N ASP A 29 0.51 -1.65 -16.22
CA ASP A 29 0.49 -0.48 -15.34
C ASP A 29 1.90 0.02 -15.04
N PHE A 30 2.82 -0.88 -14.74
CA PHE A 30 4.22 -0.58 -14.50
C PHE A 30 4.90 0.06 -15.72
N SER A 31 4.68 -0.50 -16.92
CA SER A 31 5.22 0.07 -18.17
C SER A 31 4.61 1.43 -18.50
N SER A 32 3.31 1.61 -18.21
CA SER A 32 2.63 2.89 -18.39
C SER A 32 3.22 3.95 -17.46
N GLU A 33 3.45 3.61 -16.19
CA GLU A 33 4.02 4.51 -15.20
C GLU A 33 5.47 4.89 -15.54
N LEU A 34 6.31 3.93 -15.93
CA LEU A 34 7.68 4.21 -16.35
C LEU A 34 7.76 5.14 -17.58
N ARG A 35 6.75 5.07 -18.45
CA ARG A 35 6.68 5.93 -19.64
C ARG A 35 6.20 7.35 -19.30
N THR A 36 5.18 7.46 -18.47
CA THR A 36 4.59 8.76 -18.11
C THR A 36 5.28 9.43 -16.91
N ARG A 37 5.82 8.62 -16.01
CA ARG A 37 6.47 9.02 -14.75
C ARG A 37 5.62 9.96 -13.88
N TYR A 38 4.32 9.96 -14.10
CA TYR A 38 3.43 10.93 -13.48
C TYR A 38 3.30 10.69 -11.97
N ALA A 39 2.98 9.46 -11.54
CA ALA A 39 2.86 9.13 -10.14
C ALA A 39 4.21 9.22 -9.44
N ILE A 40 5.27 8.67 -10.04
CA ILE A 40 6.64 8.71 -9.49
C ILE A 40 7.09 10.14 -9.25
N ASN A 41 6.96 11.02 -10.23
CA ASN A 41 7.38 12.42 -10.08
C ASN A 41 6.53 13.18 -9.06
N SER A 42 5.20 12.97 -9.05
CA SER A 42 4.30 13.59 -8.08
C SER A 42 4.65 13.17 -6.64
N LEU A 43 4.89 11.87 -6.44
CA LEU A 43 5.26 11.33 -5.13
C LEU A 43 6.65 11.80 -4.68
N ALA A 44 7.63 11.80 -5.59
CA ALA A 44 8.98 12.28 -5.28
C ALA A 44 8.96 13.76 -4.86
N MET A 45 8.21 14.60 -5.58
CA MET A 45 8.03 16.01 -5.22
C MET A 45 7.34 16.16 -3.87
N PHE A 46 6.30 15.37 -3.60
CA PHE A 46 5.61 15.37 -2.31
C PHE A 46 6.58 15.00 -1.17
N ILE A 47 7.35 13.93 -1.32
CA ILE A 47 8.32 13.47 -0.33
C ILE A 47 9.36 14.56 -0.04
N ILE A 48 9.94 15.16 -1.10
CA ILE A 48 10.94 16.23 -0.95
C ILE A 48 10.34 17.42 -0.20
N VAL A 49 9.16 17.88 -0.60
CA VAL A 49 8.51 19.02 0.03
C VAL A 49 8.14 18.72 1.49
N ALA A 50 7.54 17.55 1.76
CA ALA A 50 7.13 17.18 3.11
C ALA A 50 8.33 17.10 4.08
N ILE A 51 9.39 16.42 3.66
CA ILE A 51 10.62 16.30 4.48
C ILE A 51 11.29 17.68 4.65
N SER A 52 11.34 18.50 3.60
CA SER A 52 11.91 19.84 3.69
C SER A 52 11.14 20.71 4.68
N VAL A 53 9.80 20.70 4.62
CA VAL A 53 8.94 21.45 5.56
C VAL A 53 9.19 20.98 7.00
N ILE A 54 9.29 19.69 7.24
CA ILE A 54 9.61 19.15 8.58
C ILE A 54 10.97 19.64 9.05
N LEU A 55 12.02 19.53 8.23
CA LEU A 55 13.38 19.98 8.57
C LEU A 55 13.43 21.48 8.87
N PHE A 56 12.81 22.31 8.05
CA PHE A 56 12.76 23.75 8.28
C PHE A 56 11.94 24.13 9.53
N SER A 57 10.89 23.36 9.84
CA SER A 57 10.06 23.60 11.02
C SER A 57 10.79 23.24 12.32
N ILE A 58 11.64 22.22 12.30
CA ILE A 58 12.43 21.80 13.44
C ILE A 58 13.60 22.79 13.65
N GLY A 59 14.21 23.28 12.57
CA GLY A 59 15.37 24.17 12.64
C GLY A 59 16.54 23.53 13.39
N ASN A 60 16.97 24.17 14.48
CA ASN A 60 18.06 23.69 15.33
C ASN A 60 17.56 23.03 16.64
N GLU A 61 16.25 22.81 16.77
CA GLU A 61 15.71 22.18 17.96
C GLU A 61 15.89 20.66 17.91
N LYS A 62 16.15 20.05 19.07
CA LYS A 62 16.19 18.58 19.17
C LYS A 62 14.77 18.04 19.26
N ILE A 63 14.42 17.18 18.32
CA ILE A 63 13.15 16.44 18.37
C ILE A 63 13.35 15.13 19.15
N THR A 64 12.24 14.57 19.64
CA THR A 64 12.28 13.26 20.30
C THR A 64 12.24 12.12 19.30
N GLU A 65 12.80 10.97 19.64
CA GLU A 65 12.65 9.73 18.84
C GLU A 65 11.17 9.43 18.55
N SER A 66 10.29 9.66 19.53
CA SER A 66 8.85 9.48 19.39
C SER A 66 8.23 10.38 18.31
N LEU A 67 8.60 11.65 18.28
CA LEU A 67 8.10 12.59 17.27
C LEU A 67 8.64 12.22 15.88
N THR A 68 9.90 11.82 15.79
CA THR A 68 10.52 11.39 14.54
C THR A 68 9.84 10.16 13.96
N GLY A 69 9.56 9.14 14.79
CA GLY A 69 8.84 7.94 14.37
C GLY A 69 7.39 8.23 13.94
N GLY A 70 6.70 9.12 14.67
CA GLY A 70 5.37 9.58 14.31
C GLY A 70 5.34 10.32 12.97
N LEU A 71 6.22 11.30 12.78
CA LEU A 71 6.34 12.07 11.53
C LEU A 71 6.74 11.19 10.34
N PHE A 72 7.59 10.19 10.55
CA PHE A 72 7.94 9.20 9.53
C PHE A 72 6.70 8.52 8.95
N TRP A 73 5.82 7.98 9.81
CA TRP A 73 4.60 7.34 9.37
C TRP A 73 3.55 8.31 8.82
N VAL A 74 3.53 9.56 9.28
CA VAL A 74 2.70 10.63 8.68
C VAL A 74 3.10 10.89 7.24
N VAL A 75 4.41 11.01 6.96
CA VAL A 75 4.90 11.20 5.57
C VAL A 75 4.58 9.98 4.71
N ILE A 76 4.79 8.76 5.23
CA ILE A 76 4.41 7.51 4.55
C ILE A 76 2.92 7.49 4.21
N PHE A 77 2.05 7.79 5.18
CA PHE A 77 0.60 7.83 5.00
C PHE A 77 0.19 8.79 3.88
N PHE A 78 0.61 10.04 3.95
CA PHE A 78 0.23 11.03 2.95
C PHE A 78 0.85 10.75 1.57
N THR A 79 2.05 10.16 1.52
CA THR A 79 2.64 9.70 0.27
C THR A 79 1.78 8.61 -0.37
N ALA A 80 1.38 7.59 0.40
CA ALA A 80 0.50 6.54 -0.07
C ALA A 80 -0.85 7.11 -0.56
N MET A 81 -1.43 8.05 0.20
CA MET A 81 -2.68 8.72 -0.19
C MET A 81 -2.56 9.49 -1.50
N SER A 82 -1.44 10.15 -1.74
CA SER A 82 -1.23 10.94 -2.96
C SER A 82 -1.00 10.06 -4.20
N GLY A 83 -0.34 8.90 -4.03
CA GLY A 83 0.04 8.02 -5.13
C GLY A 83 -1.01 7.00 -5.53
N LEU A 84 -1.62 6.35 -4.55
CA LEU A 84 -2.48 5.18 -4.78
C LEU A 84 -3.92 5.54 -5.13
N ALA A 85 -4.37 6.75 -4.82
CA ALA A 85 -5.72 7.23 -5.14
C ALA A 85 -6.10 7.05 -6.62
N ARG A 86 -5.13 7.04 -7.52
CA ARG A 86 -5.34 7.02 -8.97
C ARG A 86 -5.33 5.63 -9.61
N ALA A 87 -5.08 4.57 -8.86
CA ALA A 87 -4.90 3.22 -9.42
C ALA A 87 -6.09 2.74 -10.28
N PHE A 88 -7.32 3.11 -9.90
CA PHE A 88 -8.54 2.78 -10.65
C PHE A 88 -9.14 4.01 -11.36
N VAL A 89 -8.97 5.20 -10.81
CA VAL A 89 -9.48 6.45 -11.41
C VAL A 89 -8.94 6.64 -12.83
N SER A 90 -7.68 6.31 -13.08
CA SER A 90 -7.08 6.41 -14.40
C SER A 90 -7.70 5.46 -15.45
N GLU A 91 -8.23 4.31 -15.05
CA GLU A 91 -8.96 3.41 -15.95
C GLU A 91 -10.35 3.95 -16.28
N GLU A 92 -11.00 4.54 -15.29
CA GLU A 92 -12.31 5.16 -15.45
C GLU A 92 -12.23 6.39 -16.35
N GLU A 93 -11.26 7.27 -16.12
CA GLU A 93 -11.01 8.47 -16.94
C GLU A 93 -10.68 8.14 -18.40
N ARG A 94 -10.03 6.99 -18.66
CA ARG A 94 -9.69 6.52 -20.01
C ARG A 94 -10.81 5.71 -20.67
N GLY A 95 -11.89 5.41 -19.96
CA GLY A 95 -12.97 4.54 -20.44
C GLY A 95 -12.56 3.09 -20.67
N THR A 96 -11.47 2.63 -20.05
CA THR A 96 -10.95 1.27 -20.20
C THR A 96 -11.48 0.30 -19.15
N SER A 97 -12.20 0.79 -18.13
CA SER A 97 -12.80 0.00 -17.07
C SER A 97 -13.75 -1.07 -17.59
N LEU A 98 -14.67 -0.71 -18.48
CA LEU A 98 -15.61 -1.65 -19.13
C LEU A 98 -14.88 -2.75 -19.93
N THR A 99 -13.84 -2.38 -20.65
CA THR A 99 -13.05 -3.37 -21.41
C THR A 99 -12.38 -4.37 -20.47
N LEU A 100 -11.83 -3.90 -19.35
CA LEU A 100 -11.23 -4.78 -18.33
C LEU A 100 -12.27 -5.69 -17.67
N GLN A 101 -13.49 -5.21 -17.42
CA GLN A 101 -14.60 -6.01 -16.89
C GLN A 101 -14.97 -7.16 -17.81
N LEU A 102 -14.97 -6.92 -19.11
CA LEU A 102 -15.35 -7.94 -20.11
C LEU A 102 -14.29 -9.03 -20.31
N ILE A 103 -13.01 -8.71 -20.17
CA ILE A 103 -11.89 -9.62 -20.51
C ILE A 103 -11.23 -10.29 -19.31
N SER A 104 -11.50 -9.81 -18.09
CA SER A 104 -10.78 -10.27 -16.89
C SER A 104 -11.71 -10.46 -15.70
N ALA A 105 -11.48 -11.55 -14.94
CA ALA A 105 -12.17 -11.76 -13.68
C ALA A 105 -11.81 -10.68 -12.67
N PRO A 106 -12.73 -10.27 -11.77
CA PRO A 106 -12.46 -9.24 -10.75
C PRO A 106 -11.21 -9.50 -9.92
N SER A 107 -11.04 -10.72 -9.41
CA SER A 107 -9.87 -11.12 -8.65
C SER A 107 -8.54 -10.94 -9.40
N THR A 108 -8.55 -11.18 -10.71
CA THR A 108 -7.38 -10.98 -11.58
C THR A 108 -7.01 -9.50 -11.69
N VAL A 109 -8.01 -8.64 -11.84
CA VAL A 109 -7.80 -7.18 -11.93
C VAL A 109 -7.29 -6.64 -10.60
N PHE A 110 -7.95 -7.01 -9.50
CA PHE A 110 -7.53 -6.58 -8.16
C PHE A 110 -6.10 -7.01 -7.86
N THR A 111 -5.76 -8.29 -8.10
CA THR A 111 -4.40 -8.80 -7.86
C THR A 111 -3.35 -8.04 -8.68
N GLY A 112 -3.62 -7.78 -9.96
CA GLY A 112 -2.69 -7.02 -10.82
C GLY A 112 -2.46 -5.60 -10.33
N LYS A 113 -3.52 -4.89 -9.93
CA LYS A 113 -3.45 -3.54 -9.36
C LYS A 113 -2.75 -3.53 -8.00
N LEU A 114 -3.07 -4.51 -7.14
CA LEU A 114 -2.43 -4.65 -5.83
C LEU A 114 -0.92 -4.88 -5.97
N MET A 115 -0.48 -5.76 -6.88
CA MET A 115 0.96 -5.98 -7.14
C MET A 115 1.67 -4.70 -7.55
N PHE A 116 1.06 -3.90 -8.43
CA PHE A 116 1.62 -2.61 -8.82
C PHE A 116 1.71 -1.65 -7.64
N ASN A 117 0.65 -1.53 -6.85
CA ASN A 117 0.59 -0.65 -5.70
C ASN A 117 1.59 -1.05 -4.60
N VAL A 118 1.74 -2.35 -4.33
CA VAL A 118 2.75 -2.87 -3.39
C VAL A 118 4.14 -2.40 -3.81
N ILE A 119 4.53 -2.61 -5.07
CA ILE A 119 5.86 -2.21 -5.53
C ILE A 119 6.04 -0.70 -5.46
N LEU A 120 5.04 0.07 -5.88
CA LEU A 120 5.10 1.53 -5.84
C LEU A 120 5.29 2.06 -4.42
N VAL A 121 4.48 1.56 -3.46
CA VAL A 121 4.55 1.93 -2.03
C VAL A 121 5.91 1.57 -1.45
N PHE A 122 6.37 0.34 -1.67
CA PHE A 122 7.68 -0.09 -1.17
C PHE A 122 8.82 0.77 -1.72
N CYS A 123 8.82 1.04 -3.02
CA CYS A 123 9.85 1.90 -3.63
C CYS A 123 9.86 3.30 -3.02
N MET A 124 8.70 3.95 -2.92
CA MET A 124 8.60 5.31 -2.40
C MET A 124 8.92 5.39 -0.92
N ASN A 125 8.39 4.47 -0.12
CA ASN A 125 8.61 4.47 1.32
C ASN A 125 10.04 4.05 1.69
N THR A 126 10.72 3.25 0.85
CA THR A 126 12.16 3.01 1.00
C THR A 126 12.96 4.30 0.82
N VAL A 127 12.59 5.14 -0.15
CA VAL A 127 13.22 6.46 -0.31
C VAL A 127 12.98 7.33 0.93
N ILE A 128 11.75 7.33 1.48
CA ILE A 128 11.45 8.05 2.73
C ILE A 128 12.33 7.55 3.88
N ALA A 129 12.42 6.22 4.07
CA ALA A 129 13.22 5.63 5.14
C ALA A 129 14.71 5.99 5.02
N LEU A 130 15.25 5.96 3.80
CA LEU A 130 16.63 6.38 3.53
C LEU A 130 16.85 7.87 3.82
N LEU A 131 15.92 8.73 3.42
CA LEU A 131 16.01 10.16 3.70
C LEU A 131 15.90 10.45 5.21
N TYR A 132 14.99 9.77 5.92
CA TYR A 132 14.88 9.91 7.37
C TYR A 132 16.16 9.47 8.07
N SER A 133 16.73 8.33 7.69
CA SER A 133 17.99 7.83 8.23
C SER A 133 19.20 8.75 7.94
N ALA A 134 19.15 9.51 6.85
CA ALA A 134 20.23 10.43 6.47
C ALA A 134 20.10 11.83 7.07
N LEU A 135 18.86 12.29 7.35
CA LEU A 135 18.58 13.68 7.69
C LEU A 135 18.20 13.90 9.16
N PHE A 136 17.71 12.87 9.86
CA PHE A 136 17.25 12.96 11.24
C PHE A 136 18.18 12.13 12.15
N GLU A 137 18.93 12.79 13.03
CA GLU A 137 19.86 12.13 13.96
C GLU A 137 19.12 11.20 14.95
N GLU A 138 17.88 11.52 15.29
CA GLU A 138 17.03 10.77 16.20
C GLU A 138 16.37 9.54 15.55
N PHE A 139 16.53 9.34 14.22
CA PHE A 139 16.04 8.14 13.54
C PHE A 139 17.04 6.98 13.69
N VAL A 140 17.20 6.51 14.94
CA VAL A 140 18.19 5.49 15.31
C VAL A 140 17.51 4.15 15.49
N ILE A 141 17.74 3.23 14.56
CA ILE A 141 17.16 1.88 14.59
C ILE A 141 18.10 0.96 15.39
N ARG A 142 17.74 0.63 16.64
CA ARG A 142 18.51 -0.30 17.49
C ARG A 142 18.14 -1.76 17.23
N ASN A 143 16.85 -2.05 16.97
CA ASN A 143 16.41 -3.38 16.53
C ASN A 143 16.00 -3.36 15.05
N PHE A 144 16.98 -3.58 14.15
CA PHE A 144 16.77 -3.54 12.71
C PHE A 144 15.77 -4.59 12.21
N THR A 145 15.73 -5.76 12.81
CA THR A 145 14.83 -6.84 12.38
C THR A 145 13.38 -6.47 12.69
N LEU A 146 13.11 -5.89 13.87
CA LEU A 146 11.77 -5.42 14.23
C LEU A 146 11.33 -4.28 13.32
N PHE A 147 12.22 -3.31 13.05
CA PHE A 147 11.95 -2.23 12.11
C PHE A 147 11.62 -2.75 10.71
N LEU A 148 12.41 -3.68 10.19
CA LEU A 148 12.20 -4.25 8.85
C LEU A 148 10.87 -4.99 8.75
N LEU A 149 10.50 -5.78 9.76
CA LEU A 149 9.19 -6.44 9.80
C LEU A 149 8.05 -5.43 9.85
N THR A 150 8.15 -4.42 10.72
CA THR A 150 7.16 -3.33 10.80
C THR A 150 7.02 -2.62 9.45
N PHE A 151 8.15 -2.31 8.82
CA PHE A 151 8.17 -1.64 7.53
C PHE A 151 7.52 -2.50 6.44
N ILE A 152 7.82 -3.79 6.39
CA ILE A 152 7.23 -4.71 5.39
C ILE A 152 5.72 -4.84 5.61
N LEU A 153 5.28 -5.18 6.82
CA LEU A 153 3.88 -5.37 7.13
C LEU A 153 3.08 -4.06 6.97
N GLY A 154 3.57 -2.95 7.53
CA GLY A 154 2.92 -1.66 7.41
C GLY A 154 2.74 -1.21 5.96
N ASN A 155 3.75 -1.38 5.11
CA ASN A 155 3.66 -1.08 3.68
C ASN A 155 2.67 -2.01 2.95
N PHE A 156 2.63 -3.29 3.32
CA PHE A 156 1.71 -4.24 2.74
C PHE A 156 0.26 -3.91 3.09
N GLY A 157 -0.03 -3.62 4.36
CA GLY A 157 -1.34 -3.17 4.81
C GLY A 157 -1.79 -1.87 4.17
N LEU A 158 -0.87 -0.89 4.02
CA LEU A 158 -1.13 0.34 3.27
C LEU A 158 -1.51 0.06 1.82
N ALA A 159 -0.76 -0.79 1.13
CA ALA A 159 -1.03 -1.10 -0.27
C ALA A 159 -2.38 -1.80 -0.45
N ILE A 160 -2.73 -2.78 0.39
CA ILE A 160 -4.02 -3.48 0.34
C ILE A 160 -5.17 -2.51 0.54
N SER A 161 -5.15 -1.79 1.67
CA SER A 161 -6.23 -0.90 2.06
C SER A 161 -6.42 0.23 1.06
N SER A 162 -5.32 0.83 0.62
CA SER A 162 -5.36 1.89 -0.38
C SER A 162 -5.88 1.41 -1.73
N THR A 163 -5.58 0.17 -2.13
CA THR A 163 -6.06 -0.38 -3.40
C THR A 163 -7.57 -0.57 -3.39
N ILE A 164 -8.15 -1.12 -2.32
CA ILE A 164 -9.61 -1.31 -2.26
C ILE A 164 -10.33 0.03 -2.13
N ILE A 165 -9.81 0.97 -1.35
CA ILE A 165 -10.40 2.32 -1.21
C ILE A 165 -10.40 3.04 -2.55
N ALA A 166 -9.30 2.95 -3.32
CA ALA A 166 -9.22 3.52 -4.67
C ALA A 166 -10.28 2.93 -5.61
N ALA A 167 -10.56 1.64 -5.51
CA ALA A 167 -11.61 0.99 -6.30
C ALA A 167 -13.02 1.49 -5.92
N ILE A 168 -13.32 1.60 -4.62
CA ILE A 168 -14.60 2.12 -4.12
C ILE A 168 -14.83 3.54 -4.63
N ILE A 169 -13.82 4.40 -4.54
CA ILE A 169 -13.91 5.82 -4.94
C ILE A 169 -14.06 5.97 -6.45
N ALA A 170 -13.34 5.18 -7.24
CA ALA A 170 -13.48 5.19 -8.69
C ALA A 170 -14.91 4.84 -9.12
N LYS A 171 -15.50 3.81 -8.52
CA LYS A 171 -16.89 3.41 -8.80
C LYS A 171 -17.95 4.41 -8.32
N ALA A 172 -17.72 5.05 -7.19
CA ALA A 172 -18.62 6.09 -6.68
C ALA A 172 -18.65 7.36 -7.54
N GLY A 173 -17.84 7.44 -8.60
CA GLY A 173 -17.70 8.66 -9.42
C GLY A 173 -17.16 9.86 -8.62
N ALA A 174 -16.70 9.60 -7.42
CA ALA A 174 -16.18 10.60 -6.50
C ALA A 174 -14.76 10.98 -6.95
N LYS A 175 -14.62 12.22 -7.40
CA LYS A 175 -13.31 12.77 -7.70
C LYS A 175 -12.44 12.71 -6.44
N GLY A 176 -11.20 12.29 -6.57
CA GLY A 176 -10.19 11.96 -5.55
C GLY A 176 -10.13 12.69 -4.20
N THR A 177 -10.97 13.72 -3.98
CA THR A 177 -11.07 14.46 -2.71
C THR A 177 -11.62 13.64 -1.54
N LEU A 178 -12.41 12.59 -1.81
CA LEU A 178 -12.95 11.70 -0.78
C LEU A 178 -11.94 10.62 -0.34
N TYR A 179 -10.86 10.45 -1.10
CA TYR A 179 -9.88 9.41 -0.83
C TYR A 179 -9.23 9.54 0.57
N PRO A 180 -8.68 10.70 0.95
CA PRO A 180 -8.11 10.85 2.30
C PRO A 180 -9.15 10.67 3.41
N VAL A 181 -10.38 11.12 3.21
CA VAL A 181 -11.46 11.07 4.21
C VAL A 181 -11.86 9.63 4.51
N LEU A 182 -12.00 8.79 3.49
CA LEU A 182 -12.32 7.37 3.67
C LEU A 182 -11.12 6.55 4.15
N SER A 183 -9.92 6.91 3.71
CA SER A 183 -8.70 6.18 4.03
C SER A 183 -8.28 6.36 5.48
N PHE A 184 -8.46 7.56 6.05
CA PHE A 184 -7.98 7.88 7.39
C PHE A 184 -8.53 6.92 8.48
N PRO A 185 -9.85 6.74 8.64
CA PRO A 185 -10.37 5.85 9.68
C PRO A 185 -10.00 4.37 9.47
N ILE A 186 -9.89 3.94 8.21
CA ILE A 186 -9.53 2.57 7.87
C ILE A 186 -8.05 2.30 8.18
N LEU A 187 -7.16 3.22 7.82
CA LEU A 187 -5.72 3.07 7.99
C LEU A 187 -5.21 3.45 9.39
N LEU A 188 -6.02 4.14 10.18
CA LEU A 188 -5.61 4.64 11.50
C LEU A 188 -5.11 3.52 12.43
N PRO A 189 -5.75 2.35 12.55
CA PRO A 189 -5.23 1.27 13.39
C PRO A 189 -3.87 0.76 12.92
N LEU A 190 -3.67 0.63 11.61
CA LEU A 190 -2.40 0.20 11.02
C LEU A 190 -1.29 1.22 11.32
N ILE A 191 -1.56 2.50 11.07
CA ILE A 191 -0.57 3.56 11.26
C ILE A 191 -0.16 3.69 12.73
N LEU A 192 -1.13 3.73 13.66
CA LEU A 192 -0.83 3.85 15.08
C LEU A 192 0.03 2.68 15.60
N THR A 193 -0.34 1.45 15.21
CA THR A 193 0.43 0.27 15.61
C THR A 193 1.82 0.25 14.95
N SER A 194 1.93 0.69 13.70
CA SER A 194 3.23 0.77 13.00
C SER A 194 4.14 1.85 13.62
N VAL A 195 3.58 2.97 14.06
CA VAL A 195 4.34 3.98 14.85
C VAL A 195 4.88 3.34 16.12
N GLN A 196 4.02 2.66 16.90
CA GLN A 196 4.42 2.02 18.14
C GLN A 196 5.54 0.99 17.94
N LEU A 197 5.41 0.12 16.95
CA LEU A 197 6.44 -0.86 16.59
C LEU A 197 7.75 -0.20 16.14
N THR A 198 7.67 0.93 15.46
CA THR A 198 8.85 1.70 15.07
C THR A 198 9.56 2.25 16.30
N LEU A 199 8.82 2.78 17.27
CA LEU A 199 9.37 3.24 18.55
C LEU A 199 10.02 2.08 19.30
N PHE A 200 9.39 0.92 19.38
CA PHE A 200 9.99 -0.29 19.95
C PHE A 200 11.30 -0.67 19.25
N SER A 201 11.40 -0.45 17.93
CA SER A 201 12.65 -0.70 17.20
C SER A 201 13.73 0.32 17.56
N PHE A 202 13.37 1.58 17.86
CA PHE A 202 14.27 2.61 18.33
C PHE A 202 14.78 2.33 19.74
N ASP A 203 13.89 1.86 20.64
CA ASP A 203 14.25 1.48 22.01
C ASP A 203 15.08 0.19 22.08
N GLY A 204 15.13 -0.60 20.99
CA GLY A 204 15.80 -1.91 20.96
C GLY A 204 14.98 -3.02 21.65
N THR A 205 13.66 -2.81 21.78
CA THR A 205 12.72 -3.75 22.40
C THR A 205 12.80 -5.15 21.78
N SER A 206 12.60 -6.19 22.58
CA SER A 206 12.63 -7.57 22.12
C SER A 206 11.35 -7.96 21.34
N PHE A 207 11.43 -9.04 20.53
CA PHE A 207 10.26 -9.57 19.84
C PHE A 207 9.14 -10.03 20.78
N GLU A 208 9.52 -10.57 21.94
CA GLU A 208 8.55 -11.05 22.93
C GLU A 208 7.68 -9.91 23.47
N GLU A 209 8.23 -8.74 23.63
CA GLU A 209 7.51 -7.57 24.10
C GLU A 209 6.67 -6.95 22.98
N ALA A 210 7.17 -6.96 21.73
CA ALA A 210 6.49 -6.40 20.56
C ALA A 210 5.46 -7.35 19.89
N LYS A 211 5.32 -8.58 20.38
CA LYS A 211 4.51 -9.62 19.71
C LYS A 211 3.03 -9.28 19.59
N PHE A 212 2.48 -8.54 20.54
CA PHE A 212 1.07 -8.16 20.54
C PHE A 212 0.79 -7.15 19.42
N GLU A 213 1.60 -6.12 19.28
CA GLU A 213 1.51 -5.12 18.23
C GLU A 213 1.78 -5.73 16.85
N LEU A 214 2.75 -6.64 16.74
CA LEU A 214 2.98 -7.39 15.50
C LEU A 214 1.75 -8.23 15.12
N ALA A 215 1.12 -8.89 16.10
CA ALA A 215 -0.10 -9.66 15.83
C ALA A 215 -1.26 -8.77 15.38
N ILE A 216 -1.38 -7.54 15.87
CA ILE A 216 -2.38 -6.57 15.43
C ILE A 216 -2.15 -6.21 13.94
N VAL A 217 -0.91 -5.89 13.54
CA VAL A 217 -0.61 -5.53 12.15
C VAL A 217 -0.85 -6.71 11.21
N VAL A 218 -0.38 -7.91 11.57
CA VAL A 218 -0.64 -9.12 10.78
C VAL A 218 -2.15 -9.42 10.68
N GLY A 219 -2.87 -9.31 11.80
CA GLY A 219 -4.32 -9.49 11.82
C GLY A 219 -5.04 -8.48 10.93
N TYR A 220 -4.62 -7.21 11.00
CA TYR A 220 -5.12 -6.16 10.11
C TYR A 220 -4.90 -6.52 8.64
N ASP A 221 -3.70 -6.92 8.26
CA ASP A 221 -3.36 -7.26 6.88
C ASP A 221 -4.20 -8.43 6.35
N VAL A 222 -4.38 -9.48 7.16
CA VAL A 222 -5.20 -10.65 6.81
C VAL A 222 -6.67 -10.26 6.64
N ILE A 223 -7.21 -9.47 7.57
CA ILE A 223 -8.60 -8.99 7.50
C ILE A 223 -8.80 -8.11 6.27
N MET A 224 -7.92 -7.14 6.07
CA MET A 224 -8.04 -6.20 4.95
C MET A 224 -7.85 -6.90 3.61
N LEU A 225 -6.93 -7.85 3.49
CA LEU A 225 -6.75 -8.64 2.27
C LEU A 225 -8.00 -9.45 1.93
N THR A 226 -8.54 -10.16 2.92
CA THR A 226 -9.73 -10.98 2.74
C THR A 226 -10.95 -10.13 2.40
N ALA A 227 -11.18 -9.07 3.16
CA ALA A 227 -12.28 -8.13 2.91
C ALA A 227 -12.16 -7.47 1.54
N SER A 228 -10.95 -7.10 1.12
CA SER A 228 -10.70 -6.47 -0.18
C SER A 228 -11.09 -7.39 -1.33
N TYR A 229 -10.72 -8.67 -1.30
CA TYR A 229 -11.12 -9.61 -2.35
C TYR A 229 -12.63 -9.83 -2.39
N MET A 230 -13.27 -9.92 -1.22
CA MET A 230 -14.72 -10.07 -1.13
C MET A 230 -15.46 -8.83 -1.65
N LEU A 231 -15.07 -7.64 -1.20
CA LEU A 231 -15.71 -6.39 -1.60
C LEU A 231 -15.47 -6.05 -3.07
N PHE A 232 -14.27 -6.31 -3.58
CA PHE A 232 -13.94 -5.97 -4.96
C PHE A 232 -14.79 -6.74 -5.96
N ASP A 233 -15.21 -7.98 -5.65
CA ASP A 233 -16.07 -8.77 -6.53
C ASP A 233 -17.45 -8.11 -6.71
N PHE A 234 -17.98 -7.46 -5.68
CA PHE A 234 -19.22 -6.68 -5.76
C PHE A 234 -19.01 -5.35 -6.49
N ILE A 235 -17.99 -4.58 -6.10
CA ILE A 235 -17.68 -3.27 -6.66
C ILE A 235 -17.44 -3.35 -8.17
N TRP A 236 -16.80 -4.43 -8.64
CA TRP A 236 -16.39 -4.55 -10.04
C TRP A 236 -17.50 -5.02 -10.96
N LYS A 237 -18.53 -5.70 -10.45
CA LYS A 237 -19.66 -6.23 -11.24
C LYS A 237 -20.80 -5.24 -11.40
N ASP A 238 -20.96 -4.29 -10.51
CA ASP A 238 -21.95 -3.21 -10.56
C ASP A 238 -21.43 -2.03 -11.42
#